data_0cb866ea01c0a73ce4cc2c9ddcb3f6c7
#
_entry.id   0cb866ea01c0a73ce4cc2c9ddcb3f6c7
#
_cell.length_a   1.000
_cell.length_b   1.000
_cell.length_c   1.000
_cell.angle_alpha   90.00
_cell.angle_beta   90.00
_cell.angle_gamma   90.00
#
_symmetry.space_group_name_H-M   'P 1'
#
loop_
_entity.id
_entity.type
_entity.pdbx_description
1 polymer ?
#
loop_
_entity_poly.entity_id
_entity_poly.type
_entity_poly.pdbx_seq_one_letter_code
_entity_poly.pdbx_strand_id
1 'polypeptide(L)'
;MNKNIFFTAMAALMLSACGNQTKQQPETVGKNTASTEPELIFVRGPKASDKLFTGTAYVNELVPKSDSTAYAIGDVVFEPGCRNNWHTHQVRQIILVTEGKGWYQERGKEAVPLKKGDVYIIPAGMEHWHGATKDSRFVHIVVTDYQDDSCVIWGNPVTDEEYNTL
;
A
#
# COMPACT_ATOMS: atom_id res chain seq x y z
N MET A 1 61.46 -3.58 23.89
CA MET A 1 62.25 -2.67 24.75
C MET A 1 61.34 -1.65 25.39
N ASN A 2 61.35 -1.68 26.73
CA ASN A 2 60.98 -0.63 27.72
C ASN A 2 59.58 -0.01 27.66
N LYS A 3 58.69 -0.42 28.59
CA LYS A 3 58.51 0.03 30.00
C LYS A 3 58.26 1.54 30.13
N ASN A 4 57.06 1.98 30.58
CA ASN A 4 56.89 2.30 31.99
C ASN A 4 55.41 2.64 32.32
N ILE A 5 55.04 2.04 33.42
CA ILE A 5 53.85 2.24 34.27
C ILE A 5 54.08 3.54 35.08
N PHE A 6 53.05 4.35 35.29
CA PHE A 6 52.93 5.16 36.48
C PHE A 6 51.48 5.22 36.97
N PHE A 7 51.27 4.64 38.12
CA PHE A 7 50.16 4.83 39.04
C PHE A 7 50.33 6.18 39.78
N THR A 8 49.25 6.92 39.94
CA THR A 8 49.15 7.80 41.12
C THR A 8 47.66 7.89 41.52
N ALA A 9 47.47 7.59 42.76
CA ALA A 9 46.20 7.59 43.51
C ALA A 9 45.99 8.93 44.25
N MET A 10 44.80 9.07 44.87
CA MET A 10 44.36 10.04 45.90
C MET A 10 43.80 11.37 45.35
N ALA A 11 42.64 11.86 45.80
CA ALA A 11 42.01 11.81 47.11
C ALA A 11 40.51 12.14 47.00
N ALA A 12 39.75 11.59 47.92
CA ALA A 12 38.36 11.90 48.16
C ALA A 12 38.14 13.29 48.76
N LEU A 13 37.12 13.98 48.29
CA LEU A 13 36.47 15.05 49.06
C LEU A 13 34.99 14.90 49.05
N MET A 14 34.42 14.54 50.21
CA MET A 14 33.00 14.60 50.48
C MET A 14 32.57 16.05 50.67
N LEU A 15 31.58 16.49 49.95
CA LEU A 15 30.80 17.67 50.33
C LEU A 15 29.31 17.33 50.20
N SER A 16 28.70 17.21 51.37
CA SER A 16 27.28 17.13 51.60
C SER A 16 26.63 18.46 51.21
N ALA A 17 25.65 18.47 50.37
CA ALA A 17 24.69 19.58 50.24
C ALA A 17 23.30 19.04 50.07
N CYS A 18 22.46 19.45 51.01
CA CYS A 18 21.05 19.17 51.13
C CYS A 18 20.22 19.71 49.95
N GLY A 19 19.23 18.94 49.58
CA GLY A 19 17.87 19.43 49.38
C GLY A 19 17.55 20.12 48.08
N ASN A 20 16.95 19.37 47.14
CA ASN A 20 15.67 19.82 46.58
C ASN A 20 14.99 18.61 45.90
N GLN A 21 14.01 18.01 46.55
CA GLN A 21 13.12 17.02 45.93
C GLN A 21 12.15 17.78 45.03
N THR A 22 12.47 17.90 43.77
CA THR A 22 11.49 18.23 42.73
C THR A 22 10.64 16.98 42.52
N LYS A 23 9.39 17.01 42.92
CA LYS A 23 8.38 15.99 42.62
C LYS A 23 8.29 15.90 41.07
N GLN A 24 8.83 14.84 40.53
CA GLN A 24 8.53 14.42 39.16
C GLN A 24 7.07 13.96 39.13
N GLN A 25 6.26 14.71 38.42
CA GLN A 25 4.92 14.35 38.04
C GLN A 25 5.04 13.13 37.06
N PRO A 26 4.24 12.08 37.21
CA PRO A 26 4.29 10.97 36.26
C PRO A 26 3.88 11.48 34.88
N GLU A 27 4.79 11.38 33.92
CA GLU A 27 4.46 11.54 32.50
C GLU A 27 3.39 10.51 32.17
N THR A 28 2.24 11.00 31.76
CA THR A 28 1.21 10.20 31.14
C THR A 28 1.77 9.63 29.84
N VAL A 29 2.16 8.35 29.88
CA VAL A 29 2.43 7.57 28.69
C VAL A 29 1.17 7.63 27.82
N GLY A 30 1.20 8.47 26.79
CA GLY A 30 0.18 8.50 25.78
C GLY A 30 -0.02 7.08 25.25
N LYS A 31 -1.22 6.53 25.42
CA LYS A 31 -1.62 5.30 24.73
C LYS A 31 -1.45 5.55 23.24
N ASN A 32 -0.35 5.05 22.68
CA ASN A 32 -0.27 4.79 21.26
C ASN A 32 -1.37 3.76 20.96
N THR A 33 -2.50 4.21 20.50
CA THR A 33 -3.47 3.35 19.84
C THR A 33 -2.81 2.93 18.54
N ALA A 34 -2.14 1.76 18.58
CA ALA A 34 -1.70 1.11 17.35
C ALA A 34 -2.92 1.06 16.42
N SER A 35 -2.77 1.55 15.20
CA SER A 35 -3.80 1.43 14.19
C SER A 35 -4.14 -0.05 14.06
N THR A 36 -5.41 -0.41 14.16
CA THR A 36 -5.88 -1.79 14.00
C THR A 36 -5.87 -2.24 12.53
N GLU A 37 -5.41 -1.39 11.64
CA GLU A 37 -5.28 -1.68 10.21
C GLU A 37 -4.14 -2.69 9.99
N PRO A 38 -4.37 -3.74 9.19
CA PRO A 38 -3.31 -4.67 8.82
C PRO A 38 -2.13 -3.93 8.17
N GLU A 39 -0.92 -4.39 8.49
CA GLU A 39 0.30 -3.85 7.88
C GLU A 39 0.38 -4.26 6.41
N LEU A 40 0.71 -3.31 5.54
CA LEU A 40 0.90 -3.59 4.11
C LEU A 40 2.14 -4.47 3.90
N ILE A 41 2.07 -5.41 2.94
CA ILE A 41 3.20 -6.27 2.56
C ILE A 41 4.32 -5.42 1.95
N PHE A 42 3.98 -4.43 1.15
CA PHE A 42 4.92 -3.51 0.50
C PHE A 42 4.72 -2.09 0.98
N VAL A 43 5.77 -1.29 0.89
CA VAL A 43 5.69 0.14 1.16
C VAL A 43 4.69 0.78 0.21
N ARG A 44 3.79 1.59 0.76
CA ARG A 44 2.80 2.33 -0.02
C ARG A 44 3.48 3.20 -1.08
N GLY A 45 3.05 3.07 -2.32
CA GLY A 45 3.52 3.87 -3.43
C GLY A 45 3.00 5.31 -3.43
N PRO A 46 3.32 6.11 -4.44
CA PRO A 46 2.75 7.44 -4.63
C PRO A 46 1.23 7.37 -4.85
N LYS A 47 0.53 8.47 -4.51
CA LYS A 47 -0.89 8.62 -4.81
C LYS A 47 -1.12 8.56 -6.33
N ALA A 48 -2.07 7.74 -6.74
CA ALA A 48 -2.49 7.64 -8.13
C ALA A 48 -3.23 8.90 -8.60
N SER A 49 -3.28 9.08 -9.92
CA SER A 49 -3.91 10.26 -10.53
C SER A 49 -5.42 10.25 -10.35
N ASP A 50 -5.99 11.34 -9.84
CA ASP A 50 -7.44 11.53 -9.69
C ASP A 50 -8.17 11.58 -11.08
N LYS A 51 -7.44 11.62 -12.19
CA LYS A 51 -8.01 11.48 -13.53
C LYS A 51 -8.35 10.03 -13.90
N LEU A 52 -7.70 9.08 -13.25
CA LEU A 52 -7.81 7.65 -13.55
C LEU A 52 -8.48 6.85 -12.41
N PHE A 53 -8.63 7.47 -11.25
CA PHE A 53 -9.20 6.86 -10.05
C PHE A 53 -10.21 7.80 -9.41
N THR A 54 -11.37 7.27 -9.06
CA THR A 54 -12.34 7.96 -8.18
C THR A 54 -12.05 7.53 -6.75
N GLY A 55 -11.82 8.50 -5.85
CA GLY A 55 -11.36 8.22 -4.49
C GLY A 55 -9.84 8.21 -4.37
N THR A 56 -9.29 7.54 -3.37
CA THR A 56 -7.86 7.54 -3.09
C THR A 56 -7.25 6.17 -3.36
N ALA A 57 -6.29 6.11 -4.26
CA ALA A 57 -5.48 4.93 -4.52
C ALA A 57 -3.98 5.27 -4.48
N TYR A 58 -3.17 4.25 -4.26
CA TYR A 58 -1.71 4.33 -4.31
C TYR A 58 -1.20 3.19 -5.18
N VAL A 59 -0.20 3.49 -6.01
CA VAL A 59 0.40 2.51 -6.91
C VAL A 59 1.90 2.49 -6.70
N ASN A 60 2.42 1.33 -6.32
CA ASN A 60 3.85 1.09 -6.19
C ASN A 60 4.29 0.14 -7.31
N GLU A 61 5.15 0.60 -8.19
CA GLU A 61 5.72 -0.22 -9.26
C GLU A 61 6.85 -1.08 -8.68
N LEU A 62 6.55 -2.36 -8.42
CA LEU A 62 7.50 -3.30 -7.83
C LEU A 62 8.52 -3.82 -8.85
N VAL A 63 8.06 -4.09 -10.06
CA VAL A 63 8.89 -4.50 -11.19
C VAL A 63 8.44 -3.72 -12.42
N PRO A 64 9.23 -2.74 -12.88
CA PRO A 64 8.92 -2.02 -14.11
C PRO A 64 9.12 -2.91 -15.33
N LYS A 65 8.39 -2.58 -16.41
CA LYS A 65 8.69 -3.15 -17.73
C LYS A 65 10.14 -2.81 -18.12
N SER A 66 10.83 -3.76 -18.69
CA SER A 66 12.17 -3.57 -19.24
C SER A 66 12.39 -4.46 -20.46
N ASP A 67 13.49 -4.27 -21.16
CA ASP A 67 13.88 -5.12 -22.31
C ASP A 67 14.08 -6.59 -21.91
N SER A 68 14.28 -6.84 -20.62
CA SER A 68 14.47 -8.21 -20.07
C SER A 68 13.19 -8.81 -19.49
N THR A 69 12.12 -8.02 -19.31
CA THR A 69 10.84 -8.47 -18.74
C THR A 69 9.69 -8.06 -19.64
N ALA A 70 8.92 -9.02 -20.12
CA ALA A 70 7.71 -8.78 -20.92
C ALA A 70 6.47 -8.48 -20.03
N TYR A 71 6.66 -8.15 -18.76
CA TYR A 71 5.60 -7.85 -17.81
C TYR A 71 6.04 -6.75 -16.82
N ALA A 72 5.06 -6.14 -16.19
CA ALA A 72 5.27 -5.30 -15.00
C ALA A 72 4.50 -5.86 -13.81
N ILE A 73 5.00 -5.58 -12.62
CA ILE A 73 4.32 -5.94 -11.35
C ILE A 73 4.11 -4.66 -10.55
N GLY A 74 2.87 -4.42 -10.17
CA GLY A 74 2.49 -3.31 -9.30
C GLY A 74 1.78 -3.79 -8.04
N ASP A 75 1.98 -3.08 -6.93
CA ASP A 75 1.16 -3.18 -5.73
C ASP A 75 0.19 -1.99 -5.71
N VAL A 76 -1.09 -2.28 -5.65
CA VAL A 76 -2.16 -1.28 -5.72
C VAL A 76 -2.98 -1.31 -4.45
N VAL A 77 -3.02 -0.16 -3.78
CA VAL A 77 -3.82 0.06 -2.57
C VAL A 77 -4.98 0.97 -2.92
N PHE A 78 -6.20 0.47 -2.83
CA PHE A 78 -7.42 1.26 -2.90
C PHE A 78 -7.94 1.51 -1.49
N GLU A 79 -8.12 2.75 -1.11
CA GLU A 79 -8.84 3.09 0.12
C GLU A 79 -10.35 2.81 -0.04
N PRO A 80 -11.11 2.65 1.05
CA PRO A 80 -12.53 2.33 0.97
C PRO A 80 -13.30 3.25 -0.01
N GLY A 81 -14.13 2.67 -0.87
CA GLY A 81 -14.89 3.38 -1.89
C GLY A 81 -14.13 3.79 -3.14
N CYS A 82 -12.81 3.58 -3.18
CA CYS A 82 -11.99 3.92 -4.34
C CYS A 82 -12.13 2.89 -5.46
N ARG A 83 -12.13 3.36 -6.69
CA ARG A 83 -12.17 2.55 -7.90
C ARG A 83 -11.40 3.19 -9.04
N ASN A 84 -10.86 2.39 -9.95
CA ASN A 84 -10.28 2.93 -11.17
C ASN A 84 -11.34 3.14 -12.26
N ASN A 85 -10.97 3.87 -13.31
CA ASN A 85 -11.80 4.00 -14.50
C ASN A 85 -11.93 2.66 -15.22
N TRP A 86 -12.93 2.56 -16.07
CA TRP A 86 -13.00 1.51 -17.08
C TRP A 86 -11.71 1.53 -17.90
N HIS A 87 -11.14 0.37 -18.18
CA HIS A 87 -9.92 0.26 -18.95
C HIS A 87 -9.77 -1.12 -19.59
N THR A 88 -8.85 -1.21 -20.53
CA THR A 88 -8.56 -2.45 -21.26
C THR A 88 -7.06 -2.64 -21.33
N HIS A 89 -6.61 -3.87 -21.16
CA HIS A 89 -5.22 -4.27 -21.44
C HIS A 89 -5.15 -5.02 -22.76
N GLN A 90 -4.13 -4.74 -23.58
CA GLN A 90 -3.94 -5.42 -24.87
C GLN A 90 -3.57 -6.90 -24.69
N VAL A 91 -2.94 -7.22 -23.55
CA VAL A 91 -2.63 -8.57 -23.10
C VAL A 91 -3.31 -8.85 -21.77
N ARG A 92 -3.13 -10.03 -21.19
CA ARG A 92 -3.78 -10.37 -19.93
C ARG A 92 -3.22 -9.57 -18.76
N GLN A 93 -4.06 -9.43 -17.74
CA GLN A 93 -3.66 -8.99 -16.42
C GLN A 93 -4.04 -10.05 -15.37
N ILE A 94 -3.26 -10.17 -14.31
CA ILE A 94 -3.57 -11.05 -13.17
C ILE A 94 -3.67 -10.17 -11.93
N ILE A 95 -4.74 -10.35 -11.16
CA ILE A 95 -4.94 -9.74 -9.84
C ILE A 95 -4.70 -10.81 -8.78
N LEU A 96 -3.82 -10.53 -7.80
CA LEU A 96 -3.60 -11.35 -6.61
C LEU A 96 -3.97 -10.53 -5.38
N VAL A 97 -5.08 -10.84 -4.74
CA VAL A 97 -5.59 -10.04 -3.61
C VAL A 97 -4.81 -10.36 -2.34
N THR A 98 -4.11 -9.36 -1.80
CA THR A 98 -3.28 -9.50 -0.61
C THR A 98 -3.98 -9.04 0.67
N GLU A 99 -4.98 -8.12 0.56
CA GLU A 99 -5.72 -7.61 1.71
C GLU A 99 -7.10 -7.08 1.33
N GLY A 100 -8.03 -7.18 2.27
CA GLY A 100 -9.34 -6.54 2.22
C GLY A 100 -10.31 -7.14 1.23
N LYS A 101 -11.25 -6.30 0.77
CA LYS A 101 -12.35 -6.68 -0.12
C LYS A 101 -12.50 -5.66 -1.23
N GLY A 102 -12.82 -6.14 -2.42
CA GLY A 102 -13.02 -5.29 -3.58
C GLY A 102 -13.97 -5.91 -4.60
N TRP A 103 -14.09 -5.23 -5.69
CA TRP A 103 -14.89 -5.60 -6.83
C TRP A 103 -14.03 -5.67 -8.09
N TYR A 104 -14.41 -6.58 -8.97
CA TYR A 104 -13.99 -6.64 -10.36
C TYR A 104 -15.24 -6.71 -11.21
N GLN A 105 -15.29 -5.96 -12.31
CA GLN A 105 -16.42 -6.02 -13.24
C GLN A 105 -15.97 -5.86 -14.68
N GLU A 106 -16.44 -6.73 -15.55
CA GLU A 106 -16.34 -6.61 -16.99
C GLU A 106 -17.51 -5.82 -17.56
N ARG A 107 -17.29 -5.10 -18.63
CA ARG A 107 -18.34 -4.34 -19.29
C ARG A 107 -19.54 -5.25 -19.66
N GLY A 108 -20.73 -4.87 -19.21
CA GLY A 108 -21.97 -5.60 -19.49
C GLY A 108 -22.18 -6.89 -18.68
N LYS A 109 -21.34 -7.17 -17.69
CA LYS A 109 -21.49 -8.30 -16.77
C LYS A 109 -21.72 -7.84 -15.33
N GLU A 110 -22.18 -8.75 -14.49
CA GLU A 110 -22.28 -8.51 -13.04
C GLU A 110 -20.89 -8.38 -12.40
N ALA A 111 -20.82 -7.57 -11.34
CA ALA A 111 -19.58 -7.41 -10.59
C ALA A 111 -19.26 -8.68 -9.78
N VAL A 112 -18.00 -9.05 -9.76
CA VAL A 112 -17.48 -10.19 -9.02
C VAL A 112 -16.82 -9.68 -7.73
N PRO A 113 -17.26 -10.15 -6.54
CA PRO A 113 -16.59 -9.79 -5.30
C PRO A 113 -15.23 -10.48 -5.19
N LEU A 114 -14.22 -9.73 -4.77
CA LEU A 114 -12.87 -10.22 -4.53
C LEU A 114 -12.49 -10.00 -3.05
N LYS A 115 -11.76 -10.94 -2.48
CA LYS A 115 -11.26 -10.87 -1.10
C LYS A 115 -9.83 -11.40 -1.01
N LYS A 116 -9.18 -11.12 0.10
CA LYS A 116 -7.83 -11.62 0.39
C LYS A 116 -7.69 -13.11 0.07
N GLY A 117 -6.66 -13.45 -0.71
CA GLY A 117 -6.33 -14.79 -1.18
C GLY A 117 -6.91 -15.15 -2.54
N ASP A 118 -7.82 -14.34 -3.08
CA ASP A 118 -8.36 -14.58 -4.41
C ASP A 118 -7.33 -14.23 -5.49
N VAL A 119 -7.37 -15.00 -6.58
CA VAL A 119 -6.60 -14.73 -7.80
C VAL A 119 -7.59 -14.64 -8.96
N TYR A 120 -7.49 -13.57 -9.74
CA TYR A 120 -8.35 -13.35 -10.89
C TYR A 120 -7.52 -13.07 -12.14
N ILE A 121 -7.83 -13.78 -13.22
CA ILE A 121 -7.16 -13.63 -14.52
C ILE A 121 -8.08 -12.87 -15.45
N ILE A 122 -7.63 -11.70 -15.90
CA ILE A 122 -8.36 -10.82 -16.82
C ILE A 122 -7.85 -11.10 -18.23
N PRO A 123 -8.73 -11.54 -19.15
CA PRO A 123 -8.33 -11.82 -20.53
C PRO A 123 -7.88 -10.55 -21.27
N ALA A 124 -7.04 -10.75 -22.27
CA ALA A 124 -6.66 -9.69 -23.22
C ALA A 124 -7.89 -9.04 -23.86
N GLY A 125 -7.88 -7.73 -24.02
CA GLY A 125 -8.95 -6.97 -24.68
C GLY A 125 -10.24 -6.81 -23.87
N MET A 126 -10.31 -7.32 -22.64
CA MET A 126 -11.50 -7.20 -21.79
C MET A 126 -11.58 -5.81 -21.16
N GLU A 127 -12.61 -5.04 -21.48
CA GLU A 127 -12.90 -3.78 -20.78
C GLU A 127 -13.47 -4.05 -19.41
N HIS A 128 -12.79 -3.55 -18.38
CA HIS A 128 -13.10 -3.83 -16.98
C HIS A 128 -12.71 -2.67 -16.08
N TRP A 129 -13.16 -2.76 -14.84
CA TRP A 129 -12.67 -1.96 -13.72
C TRP A 129 -12.55 -2.84 -12.47
N HIS A 130 -11.78 -2.36 -11.50
CA HIS A 130 -11.71 -2.91 -10.16
C HIS A 130 -11.56 -1.81 -9.13
N GLY A 131 -11.92 -2.12 -7.86
CA GLY A 131 -11.89 -1.14 -6.79
C GLY A 131 -12.23 -1.76 -5.44
N ALA A 132 -12.08 -0.97 -4.38
CA ALA A 132 -12.41 -1.33 -3.02
C ALA A 132 -13.94 -1.42 -2.82
N THR A 133 -14.40 -2.15 -1.80
CA THR A 133 -15.76 -1.99 -1.29
C THR A 133 -15.88 -0.67 -0.50
N LYS A 134 -17.10 -0.25 -0.18
CA LYS A 134 -17.37 1.01 0.55
C LYS A 134 -16.79 1.01 1.97
N ASP A 135 -16.64 -0.16 2.56
CA ASP A 135 -16.30 -0.40 3.97
C ASP A 135 -14.92 -1.06 4.18
N SER A 136 -14.20 -1.39 3.12
CA SER A 136 -12.91 -2.09 3.21
C SER A 136 -11.89 -1.51 2.27
N ARG A 137 -10.67 -1.37 2.72
CA ARG A 137 -9.50 -1.22 1.86
C ARG A 137 -9.37 -2.46 0.98
N PHE A 138 -8.83 -2.31 -0.22
CA PHE A 138 -8.57 -3.39 -1.15
C PHE A 138 -7.14 -3.28 -1.67
N VAL A 139 -6.31 -4.27 -1.33
CA VAL A 139 -4.91 -4.31 -1.73
C VAL A 139 -4.66 -5.54 -2.58
N HIS A 140 -4.00 -5.34 -3.71
CA HIS A 140 -3.71 -6.43 -4.62
C HIS A 140 -2.45 -6.17 -5.43
N ILE A 141 -1.78 -7.25 -5.78
CA ILE A 141 -0.70 -7.22 -6.77
C ILE A 141 -1.32 -7.40 -8.14
N VAL A 142 -0.91 -6.56 -9.09
CA VAL A 142 -1.20 -6.74 -10.51
C VAL A 142 0.04 -7.22 -11.23
N VAL A 143 -0.11 -8.27 -12.03
CA VAL A 143 0.89 -8.70 -13.01
C VAL A 143 0.28 -8.41 -14.38
N THR A 144 0.87 -7.49 -15.11
CA THR A 144 0.38 -7.08 -16.42
C THR A 144 1.42 -7.47 -17.47
N ASP A 145 1.05 -8.36 -18.37
CA ASP A 145 1.87 -8.65 -19.54
C ASP A 145 1.91 -7.42 -20.45
N TYR A 146 2.96 -7.28 -21.24
CA TYR A 146 3.12 -6.20 -22.20
C TYR A 146 3.26 -6.76 -23.61
N GLN A 147 2.56 -6.10 -24.51
CA GLN A 147 2.83 -6.17 -25.93
C GLN A 147 3.12 -4.74 -26.38
N ASP A 148 4.28 -4.52 -26.95
CA ASP A 148 4.77 -3.17 -27.32
C ASP A 148 4.93 -2.23 -26.09
N ASP A 149 4.82 -0.93 -26.28
CA ASP A 149 5.05 0.07 -25.22
C ASP A 149 3.80 0.48 -24.43
N SER A 150 2.61 0.01 -24.83
CA SER A 150 1.35 0.31 -24.18
C SER A 150 0.78 -0.92 -23.48
N CYS A 151 0.43 -0.78 -22.21
CA CYS A 151 -0.22 -1.87 -21.47
C CYS A 151 -1.69 -1.60 -21.16
N VAL A 152 -2.13 -0.36 -21.18
CA VAL A 152 -3.47 0.03 -20.75
C VAL A 152 -4.07 1.10 -21.65
N ILE A 153 -5.35 0.92 -21.99
CA ILE A 153 -6.18 1.90 -22.66
C ILE A 153 -7.25 2.33 -21.70
N TRP A 154 -7.19 3.59 -21.25
CA TRP A 154 -8.12 4.15 -20.28
C TRP A 154 -9.41 4.62 -20.94
N GLY A 155 -10.54 4.28 -20.33
CA GLY A 155 -11.88 4.71 -20.68
C GLY A 155 -12.46 5.70 -19.67
N ASN A 156 -13.79 5.78 -19.63
CA ASN A 156 -14.54 6.68 -18.78
C ASN A 156 -14.48 6.25 -17.31
N PRO A 157 -14.69 7.18 -16.35
CA PRO A 157 -14.91 6.84 -14.95
C PRO A 157 -16.10 5.87 -14.78
N VAL A 158 -15.98 4.96 -13.80
CA VAL A 158 -17.14 4.23 -13.28
C VAL A 158 -17.99 5.22 -12.51
N THR A 159 -19.25 5.37 -12.88
CA THR A 159 -20.15 6.35 -12.25
C THR A 159 -20.52 5.95 -10.83
N ASP A 160 -20.97 6.92 -10.05
CA ASP A 160 -21.49 6.63 -8.69
C ASP A 160 -22.74 5.75 -8.75
N GLU A 161 -23.56 5.90 -9.79
CA GLU A 161 -24.74 5.05 -10.03
C GLU A 161 -24.33 3.59 -10.25
N GLU A 162 -23.35 3.33 -11.14
CA GLU A 162 -22.82 1.99 -11.39
C GLU A 162 -22.25 1.38 -10.10
N TYR A 163 -21.37 2.12 -9.40
CA TYR A 163 -20.70 1.63 -8.21
C TYR A 163 -21.66 1.44 -7.01
N ASN A 164 -22.67 2.29 -6.86
CA ASN A 164 -23.56 2.25 -5.69
C ASN A 164 -24.60 1.11 -5.73
N THR A 165 -24.71 0.41 -6.85
CA THR A 165 -25.54 -0.80 -6.96
C THR A 165 -24.92 -2.03 -6.30
N LEU A 166 -23.64 -1.94 -5.86
CA LEU A 166 -22.83 -3.05 -5.33
C LEU A 166 -22.78 -3.07 -3.81
#